data_ec26d8a89e6640ba39be29d99b6d3be4
#
_entry.id   ec26d8a89e6640ba39be29d99b6d3be4
#
_cell.length_a   1.000
_cell.length_b   1.000
_cell.length_c   1.000
_cell.angle_alpha   90.00
_cell.angle_beta   90.00
_cell.angle_gamma   90.00
#
_symmetry.space_group_name_H-M   'P 1'
#
loop_
_entity.id
_entity.type
_entity.pdbx_description
1 polymer ?
#
loop_
_entity_poly.entity_id
_entity_poly.type
_entity_poly.pdbx_seq_one_letter_code
_entity_poly.pdbx_strand_id
1 'polypeptide(L)'
;DSLSNKFELGLKGNFQRQNASVAIGVIEALNKLGFKIREESIYRGLKKTTWHGRLEIINYLNKKILVDCAHNYPAAKALSKERTTWKNENKGIYWILGVQRQKDISAILKALIKKNDHLLLVPVPKQPSWKLKDLSNIKGIETQKIIEFEKFEFAFNYLFEQKKWPHCHPVLTGSIFLVAEFIKFANNQEY
;
A
#
# COMPACT_ATOMS: atom_id res chain seq x y z
N ASP A 1 -22.08 -1.71 -14.48
CA ASP A 1 -21.46 -2.57 -13.43
C ASP A 1 -21.30 -4.06 -13.79
N SER A 2 -21.83 -4.53 -14.93
CA SER A 2 -21.78 -5.96 -15.29
C SER A 2 -20.48 -6.41 -15.98
N LEU A 3 -19.73 -5.50 -16.58
CA LEU A 3 -18.52 -5.84 -17.34
C LEU A 3 -17.32 -6.17 -16.45
N SER A 4 -17.11 -5.43 -15.35
CA SER A 4 -15.90 -5.61 -14.51
C SER A 4 -15.81 -6.98 -13.78
N ASN A 5 -16.94 -7.72 -13.68
CA ASN A 5 -16.96 -9.06 -13.08
C ASN A 5 -16.58 -10.18 -14.07
N LYS A 6 -16.50 -9.86 -15.37
CA LYS A 6 -16.19 -10.84 -16.43
C LYS A 6 -14.70 -11.01 -16.68
N PHE A 7 -13.83 -10.16 -16.09
CA PHE A 7 -12.41 -10.15 -16.44
C PHE A 7 -11.53 -10.55 -15.27
N GLU A 8 -10.51 -11.32 -15.59
CA GLU A 8 -9.40 -11.58 -14.70
C GLU A 8 -8.45 -10.37 -14.74
N LEU A 9 -8.14 -9.82 -13.56
CA LEU A 9 -7.22 -8.71 -13.41
C LEU A 9 -5.86 -9.20 -12.92
N GLY A 10 -4.79 -8.72 -13.52
CA GLY A 10 -3.43 -8.96 -13.04
C GLY A 10 -3.13 -8.23 -11.73
N LEU A 11 -3.73 -7.07 -11.51
CA LEU A 11 -3.59 -6.28 -10.29
C LEU A 11 -4.53 -6.79 -9.19
N LYS A 12 -4.01 -6.88 -7.96
CA LYS A 12 -4.75 -7.33 -6.77
C LYS A 12 -5.53 -6.18 -6.12
N GLY A 13 -6.66 -6.52 -5.48
CA GLY A 13 -7.49 -5.61 -4.70
C GLY A 13 -8.82 -5.24 -5.38
N ASN A 14 -9.87 -5.15 -4.56
CA ASN A 14 -11.23 -4.88 -5.07
C ASN A 14 -11.33 -3.51 -5.76
N PHE A 15 -10.56 -2.51 -5.29
CA PHE A 15 -10.52 -1.20 -5.92
C PHE A 15 -9.93 -1.21 -7.34
N GLN A 16 -9.18 -2.25 -7.73
CA GLN A 16 -8.66 -2.38 -9.10
C GLN A 16 -9.75 -2.70 -10.11
N ARG A 17 -10.89 -3.28 -9.68
CA ARG A 17 -12.06 -3.46 -10.57
C ARG A 17 -12.61 -2.11 -11.01
N GLN A 18 -12.68 -1.14 -10.10
CA GLN A 18 -13.11 0.22 -10.44
C GLN A 18 -12.10 0.91 -11.39
N ASN A 19 -10.80 0.75 -11.13
CA ASN A 19 -9.76 1.28 -12.03
C ASN A 19 -9.84 0.63 -13.41
N ALA A 20 -10.06 -0.67 -13.50
CA ALA A 20 -10.25 -1.38 -14.76
C ALA A 20 -11.49 -0.88 -15.53
N SER A 21 -12.61 -0.63 -14.83
CA SER A 21 -13.83 -0.07 -15.46
C SER A 21 -13.55 1.31 -16.07
N VAL A 22 -12.78 2.16 -15.40
CA VAL A 22 -12.37 3.47 -15.94
C VAL A 22 -11.50 3.28 -17.19
N ALA A 23 -10.51 2.37 -17.14
CA ALA A 23 -9.65 2.07 -18.29
C ALA A 23 -10.45 1.56 -19.51
N ILE A 24 -11.42 0.66 -19.27
CA ILE A 24 -12.33 0.18 -20.33
C ILE A 24 -13.12 1.34 -20.94
N GLY A 25 -13.70 2.22 -20.10
CA GLY A 25 -14.44 3.39 -20.59
C GLY A 25 -13.60 4.34 -21.44
N VAL A 26 -12.32 4.53 -21.07
CA VAL A 26 -11.36 5.30 -21.91
C VAL A 26 -11.16 4.61 -23.27
N ILE A 27 -10.99 3.28 -23.29
CA ILE A 27 -10.79 2.52 -24.55
C ILE A 27 -12.03 2.59 -25.41
N GLU A 28 -13.23 2.50 -24.83
CA GLU A 28 -14.49 2.67 -25.56
C GLU A 28 -14.60 4.06 -26.21
N ALA A 29 -14.20 5.10 -25.48
CA ALA A 29 -14.15 6.46 -26.02
C ALA A 29 -13.14 6.58 -27.15
N LEU A 30 -11.96 5.98 -27.04
CA LEU A 30 -10.97 5.93 -28.12
C LEU A 30 -11.50 5.19 -29.34
N ASN A 31 -12.20 4.09 -29.18
CA ASN A 31 -12.82 3.36 -30.30
C ASN A 31 -13.86 4.22 -31.03
N LYS A 32 -14.63 5.05 -30.31
CA LYS A 32 -15.55 6.04 -30.94
C LYS A 32 -14.81 7.13 -31.74
N LEU A 33 -13.55 7.42 -31.35
CA LEU A 33 -12.70 8.36 -32.12
C LEU A 33 -11.93 7.69 -33.27
N GLY A 34 -12.25 6.42 -33.60
CA GLY A 34 -11.69 5.72 -34.74
C GLY A 34 -10.53 4.77 -34.43
N PHE A 35 -10.08 4.67 -33.17
CA PHE A 35 -9.14 3.63 -32.79
C PHE A 35 -9.83 2.26 -32.84
N LYS A 36 -9.15 1.25 -33.38
CA LYS A 36 -9.71 -0.10 -33.56
C LYS A 36 -9.11 -1.06 -32.52
N ILE A 37 -9.39 -0.80 -31.24
CA ILE A 37 -8.88 -1.65 -30.13
C ILE A 37 -9.86 -2.81 -29.94
N ARG A 38 -9.38 -4.04 -30.18
CA ARG A 38 -10.20 -5.26 -30.06
C ARG A 38 -10.41 -5.66 -28.61
N GLU A 39 -11.57 -6.21 -28.30
CA GLU A 39 -11.98 -6.67 -26.97
C GLU A 39 -10.98 -7.66 -26.36
N GLU A 40 -10.49 -8.63 -27.14
CA GLU A 40 -9.46 -9.57 -26.71
C GLU A 40 -8.16 -8.91 -26.24
N SER A 41 -7.79 -7.78 -26.86
CA SER A 41 -6.62 -6.99 -26.47
C SER A 41 -6.82 -6.31 -25.14
N ILE A 42 -8.05 -5.86 -24.84
CA ILE A 42 -8.43 -5.28 -23.54
C ILE A 42 -8.30 -6.34 -22.45
N TYR A 43 -8.89 -7.51 -22.63
CA TYR A 43 -8.84 -8.60 -21.64
C TYR A 43 -7.42 -9.06 -21.38
N ARG A 44 -6.66 -9.28 -22.43
CA ARG A 44 -5.25 -9.65 -22.31
C ARG A 44 -4.43 -8.58 -21.60
N GLY A 45 -4.69 -7.30 -21.89
CA GLY A 45 -4.05 -6.16 -21.22
C GLY A 45 -4.36 -6.15 -19.74
N LEU A 46 -5.64 -6.22 -19.36
CA LEU A 46 -6.07 -6.22 -17.94
C LEU A 46 -5.47 -7.39 -17.16
N LYS A 47 -5.45 -8.60 -17.75
CA LYS A 47 -4.88 -9.79 -17.12
C LYS A 47 -3.36 -9.72 -16.96
N LYS A 48 -2.65 -9.15 -17.95
CA LYS A 48 -1.19 -9.05 -17.95
C LYS A 48 -0.64 -7.82 -17.25
N THR A 49 -1.49 -6.87 -16.87
CA THR A 49 -1.04 -5.65 -16.21
C THR A 49 -0.43 -5.99 -14.85
N THR A 50 0.82 -5.59 -14.67
CA THR A 50 1.54 -5.63 -13.40
C THR A 50 2.00 -4.21 -13.05
N TRP A 51 1.99 -3.88 -11.77
CA TRP A 51 2.49 -2.60 -11.29
C TRP A 51 3.01 -2.77 -9.87
N HIS A 52 4.28 -2.49 -9.68
CA HIS A 52 4.91 -2.62 -8.38
C HIS A 52 4.28 -1.69 -7.32
N GLY A 53 4.20 -2.19 -6.09
CA GLY A 53 3.61 -1.44 -4.98
C GLY A 53 2.09 -1.28 -5.05
N ARG A 54 1.39 -2.23 -5.64
CA ARG A 54 -0.09 -2.32 -5.63
C ARG A 54 -0.53 -3.63 -5.01
N LEU A 55 -0.74 -3.63 -3.67
CA LEU A 55 -1.04 -4.83 -2.88
C LEU A 55 -0.10 -6.00 -3.23
N GLU A 56 1.15 -5.69 -3.42
CA GLU A 56 2.20 -6.63 -3.81
C GLU A 56 2.80 -7.28 -2.57
N ILE A 57 3.00 -8.60 -2.62
CA ILE A 57 3.75 -9.34 -1.59
C ILE A 57 5.19 -9.47 -2.04
N ILE A 58 6.10 -8.92 -1.26
CA ILE A 58 7.54 -9.04 -1.45
C ILE A 58 8.10 -10.00 -0.41
N ASN A 59 8.92 -10.94 -0.85
CA ASN A 59 9.71 -11.77 0.05
C ASN A 59 10.99 -11.00 0.43
N TYR A 60 11.18 -10.79 1.71
CA TYR A 60 12.39 -10.15 2.24
C TYR A 60 12.93 -11.00 3.40
N LEU A 61 14.14 -11.54 3.25
CA LEU A 61 14.78 -12.43 4.24
C LEU A 61 13.82 -13.56 4.71
N ASN A 62 13.20 -14.27 3.77
CA ASN A 62 12.21 -15.33 4.02
C ASN A 62 10.94 -14.90 4.76
N LYS A 63 10.65 -13.61 4.80
CA LYS A 63 9.40 -13.05 5.37
C LYS A 63 8.62 -12.32 4.29
N LYS A 64 7.29 -12.38 4.41
CA LYS A 64 6.37 -11.74 3.46
C LYS A 64 6.00 -10.36 3.98
N ILE A 65 6.24 -9.35 3.16
CA ILE A 65 5.89 -7.94 3.39
C ILE A 65 4.87 -7.55 2.33
N LEU A 66 3.73 -7.01 2.75
CA LEU A 66 2.78 -6.39 1.84
C LEU A 66 3.21 -4.95 1.56
N VAL A 67 3.29 -4.57 0.28
CA VAL A 67 3.61 -3.20 -0.11
C VAL A 67 2.45 -2.58 -0.89
N ASP A 68 2.12 -1.32 -0.57
CA ASP A 68 1.12 -0.54 -1.30
C ASP A 68 1.50 0.94 -1.32
N CYS A 69 1.29 1.62 -2.45
CA CYS A 69 1.62 3.02 -2.63
C CYS A 69 0.53 4.00 -2.16
N ALA A 70 -0.38 3.63 -1.26
CA ALA A 70 -1.39 4.52 -0.72
C ALA A 70 -0.73 5.70 0.01
N HIS A 71 -0.96 6.93 -0.47
CA HIS A 71 -0.27 8.14 0.00
C HIS A 71 -1.21 9.34 0.20
N ASN A 72 -2.53 9.11 0.16
CA ASN A 72 -3.57 10.09 0.41
C ASN A 72 -4.80 9.41 1.03
N TYR A 73 -5.74 10.19 1.52
CA TYR A 73 -6.95 9.68 2.19
C TYR A 73 -7.76 8.69 1.34
N PRO A 74 -8.11 8.97 0.06
CA PRO A 74 -8.88 8.02 -0.75
C PRO A 74 -8.17 6.67 -0.92
N ALA A 75 -6.86 6.68 -1.16
CA ALA A 75 -6.07 5.46 -1.29
C ALA A 75 -5.94 4.71 0.06
N ALA A 76 -5.72 5.43 1.16
CA ALA A 76 -5.70 4.86 2.51
C ALA A 76 -7.06 4.20 2.87
N LYS A 77 -8.18 4.85 2.50
CA LYS A 77 -9.52 4.29 2.68
C LYS A 77 -9.75 3.03 1.84
N ALA A 78 -9.25 2.98 0.61
CA ALA A 78 -9.30 1.80 -0.24
C ALA A 78 -8.49 0.65 0.36
N LEU A 79 -7.25 0.92 0.79
CA LEU A 79 -6.37 -0.05 1.45
C LEU A 79 -6.98 -0.58 2.76
N SER A 80 -7.61 0.30 3.54
CA SER A 80 -8.33 -0.09 4.77
C SER A 80 -9.52 -1.01 4.51
N LYS A 81 -10.19 -0.90 3.38
CA LYS A 81 -11.22 -1.84 2.97
C LYS A 81 -10.64 -3.20 2.60
N GLU A 82 -9.52 -3.23 1.90
CA GLU A 82 -8.85 -4.49 1.54
C GLU A 82 -8.37 -5.27 2.76
N ARG A 83 -7.93 -4.58 3.84
CA ARG A 83 -7.47 -5.27 5.05
C ARG A 83 -8.50 -6.26 5.63
N THR A 84 -9.79 -6.03 5.44
CA THR A 84 -10.85 -6.93 5.94
C THR A 84 -10.81 -8.32 5.29
N THR A 85 -10.10 -8.45 4.18
CA THR A 85 -9.88 -9.72 3.48
C THR A 85 -8.61 -10.45 3.94
N TRP A 86 -7.77 -9.81 4.78
CA TRP A 86 -6.48 -10.36 5.17
C TRP A 86 -6.60 -11.28 6.37
N LYS A 87 -5.95 -12.43 6.29
CA LYS A 87 -5.96 -13.41 7.37
C LYS A 87 -5.35 -12.81 8.65
N ASN A 88 -6.03 -12.99 9.78
CA ASN A 88 -5.60 -12.51 11.10
C ASN A 88 -5.50 -10.98 11.25
N GLU A 89 -6.16 -10.19 10.41
CA GLU A 89 -6.13 -8.72 10.48
C GLU A 89 -6.60 -8.19 11.85
N ASN A 90 -7.52 -8.91 12.50
CA ASN A 90 -8.07 -8.57 13.81
C ASN A 90 -7.06 -8.68 14.97
N LYS A 91 -5.95 -9.38 14.77
CA LYS A 91 -4.85 -9.48 15.72
C LYS A 91 -3.90 -8.27 15.69
N GLY A 92 -4.18 -7.31 14.80
CA GLY A 92 -3.37 -6.13 14.57
C GLY A 92 -2.38 -6.27 13.42
N ILE A 93 -2.09 -5.15 12.80
CA ILE A 93 -1.17 -5.03 11.67
C ILE A 93 0.00 -4.15 12.09
N TYR A 94 1.21 -4.51 11.69
CA TYR A 94 2.37 -3.64 11.75
C TYR A 94 2.44 -2.81 10.47
N TRP A 95 2.19 -1.51 10.60
CA TRP A 95 2.27 -0.55 9.51
C TRP A 95 3.64 0.12 9.52
N ILE A 96 4.45 -0.08 8.48
CA ILE A 96 5.66 0.69 8.21
C ILE A 96 5.21 1.84 7.31
N LEU A 97 5.08 3.03 7.88
CA LEU A 97 4.43 4.16 7.24
C LEU A 97 5.39 5.35 7.10
N GLY A 98 5.58 5.79 5.86
CA GLY A 98 6.27 7.05 5.56
C GLY A 98 5.39 7.97 4.74
N VAL A 99 5.09 9.17 5.28
CA VAL A 99 4.19 10.13 4.63
C VAL A 99 4.92 11.45 4.40
N GLN A 100 4.86 11.96 3.18
CA GLN A 100 5.41 13.27 2.82
C GLN A 100 4.70 14.40 3.58
N ARG A 101 5.45 15.42 3.98
CA ARG A 101 4.97 16.54 4.82
C ARG A 101 3.75 17.26 4.27
N GLN A 102 3.61 17.37 2.95
CA GLN A 102 2.48 18.05 2.28
C GLN A 102 1.19 17.21 2.25
N LYS A 103 1.20 15.96 2.71
CA LYS A 103 0.02 15.09 2.74
C LYS A 103 -0.70 15.18 4.08
N ASP A 104 -2.01 15.01 4.06
CA ASP A 104 -2.83 14.94 5.29
C ASP A 104 -2.63 13.60 5.99
N ILE A 105 -1.64 13.57 6.89
CA ILE A 105 -1.34 12.36 7.67
C ILE A 105 -2.48 12.01 8.63
N SER A 106 -3.20 13.00 9.17
CA SER A 106 -4.31 12.76 10.09
C SER A 106 -5.41 11.94 9.43
N ALA A 107 -5.82 12.33 8.21
CA ALA A 107 -6.82 11.60 7.45
C ALA A 107 -6.33 10.20 7.06
N ILE A 108 -5.05 10.05 6.70
CA ILE A 108 -4.44 8.75 6.37
C ILE A 108 -4.46 7.82 7.59
N LEU A 109 -3.96 8.28 8.74
CA LEU A 109 -3.91 7.47 9.97
C LEU A 109 -5.31 7.05 10.44
N LYS A 110 -6.28 7.98 10.46
CA LYS A 110 -7.67 7.68 10.83
C LYS A 110 -8.31 6.64 9.90
N ALA A 111 -7.91 6.59 8.63
CA ALA A 111 -8.40 5.59 7.69
C ALA A 111 -7.77 4.21 7.88
N LEU A 112 -6.46 4.15 8.20
CA LEU A 112 -5.69 2.90 8.23
C LEU A 112 -5.67 2.24 9.60
N ILE A 113 -5.41 3.03 10.68
CA ILE A 113 -5.02 2.49 11.99
C ILE A 113 -6.24 2.08 12.80
N LYS A 114 -6.22 0.88 13.35
CA LYS A 114 -7.20 0.34 14.29
C LYS A 114 -6.55 0.06 15.64
N LYS A 115 -7.39 -0.23 16.66
CA LYS A 115 -6.99 -0.37 18.08
C LYS A 115 -5.79 -1.28 18.34
N ASN A 116 -5.68 -2.39 17.60
CA ASN A 116 -4.64 -3.41 17.83
C ASN A 116 -3.42 -3.23 16.91
N ASP A 117 -3.40 -2.18 16.08
CA ASP A 117 -2.32 -1.96 15.14
C ASP A 117 -1.08 -1.35 15.81
N HIS A 118 0.07 -1.59 15.21
CA HIS A 118 1.35 -0.99 15.56
C HIS A 118 1.79 -0.08 14.41
N LEU A 119 2.19 1.15 14.71
CA LEU A 119 2.67 2.09 13.71
C LEU A 119 4.18 2.29 13.86
N LEU A 120 4.92 1.88 12.84
CA LEU A 120 6.35 2.11 12.69
C LEU A 120 6.52 3.26 11.71
N LEU A 121 6.73 4.47 12.24
CA LEU A 121 6.86 5.68 11.44
C LEU A 121 8.30 5.78 10.89
N VAL A 122 8.42 5.95 9.59
CA VAL A 122 9.70 6.03 8.88
C VAL A 122 9.75 7.24 7.96
N PRO A 123 10.94 7.79 7.66
CA PRO A 123 11.04 8.88 6.69
C PRO A 123 10.74 8.40 5.26
N VAL A 124 10.25 9.30 4.44
CA VAL A 124 10.20 9.10 2.98
C VAL A 124 11.57 9.46 2.39
N PRO A 125 12.23 8.57 1.66
CA PRO A 125 13.56 8.83 1.12
C PRO A 125 13.62 10.12 0.29
N LYS A 126 14.58 10.97 0.60
CA LYS A 126 14.86 12.24 -0.10
C LYS A 126 13.67 13.23 -0.12
N GLN A 127 12.71 13.09 0.80
CA GLN A 127 11.54 13.96 0.88
C GLN A 127 11.32 14.42 2.32
N PRO A 128 10.86 15.69 2.54
CA PRO A 128 10.36 16.10 3.83
C PRO A 128 9.21 15.20 4.29
N SER A 129 9.31 14.67 5.50
CA SER A 129 8.38 13.66 6.01
C SER A 129 7.79 14.10 7.34
N TRP A 130 6.63 13.56 7.68
CA TRP A 130 6.06 13.66 9.01
C TRP A 130 6.91 12.92 10.03
N LYS A 131 7.07 13.51 11.22
CA LYS A 131 7.80 12.95 12.37
C LYS A 131 6.86 12.76 13.55
N LEU A 132 7.23 11.90 14.49
CA LEU A 132 6.42 11.63 15.69
C LEU A 132 6.08 12.90 16.47
N LYS A 133 7.05 13.81 16.66
CA LYS A 133 6.83 15.10 17.34
C LYS A 133 5.73 15.97 16.70
N ASP A 134 5.50 15.83 15.41
CA ASP A 134 4.47 16.57 14.68
C ASP A 134 3.07 15.97 14.85
N LEU A 135 3.00 14.70 15.29
CA LEU A 135 1.75 13.96 15.46
C LEU A 135 1.10 14.18 16.82
N SER A 136 1.85 14.63 17.82
CA SER A 136 1.37 14.86 19.19
C SER A 136 0.18 15.83 19.27
N ASN A 137 0.09 16.77 18.31
CA ASN A 137 -0.97 17.78 18.24
C ASN A 137 -2.21 17.32 17.45
N ILE A 138 -2.22 16.09 16.92
CA ILE A 138 -3.32 15.58 16.11
C ILE A 138 -4.32 14.83 17.01
N LYS A 139 -5.51 15.40 17.20
CA LYS A 139 -6.58 14.78 18.01
C LYS A 139 -6.95 13.39 17.50
N GLY A 140 -7.04 12.43 18.42
CA GLY A 140 -7.48 11.06 18.15
C GLY A 140 -6.40 10.13 17.61
N ILE A 141 -5.12 10.52 17.71
CA ILE A 141 -3.97 9.65 17.45
C ILE A 141 -3.29 9.31 18.77
N GLU A 142 -3.21 8.02 19.07
CA GLU A 142 -2.52 7.50 20.26
C GLU A 142 -1.02 7.41 19.95
N THR A 143 -0.27 8.50 20.17
CA THR A 143 1.16 8.58 19.85
C THR A 143 2.03 7.58 20.61
N GLN A 144 1.60 7.10 21.78
CA GLN A 144 2.30 6.08 22.57
C GLN A 144 2.38 4.72 21.88
N LYS A 145 1.59 4.49 20.84
CA LYS A 145 1.63 3.27 20.01
C LYS A 145 2.45 3.44 18.73
N ILE A 146 3.11 4.58 18.58
CA ILE A 146 3.92 4.91 17.40
C ILE A 146 5.38 4.82 17.79
N ILE A 147 6.16 4.05 17.04
CA ILE A 147 7.61 4.00 17.14
C ILE A 147 8.17 4.70 15.89
N GLU A 148 9.00 5.71 16.09
CA GLU A 148 9.68 6.41 15.00
C GLU A 148 11.07 5.81 14.77
N PHE A 149 11.43 5.64 13.52
CA PHE A 149 12.75 5.17 13.09
C PHE A 149 13.39 6.17 12.13
N GLU A 150 14.70 6.30 12.19
CA GLU A 150 15.48 7.17 11.30
C GLU A 150 15.54 6.65 9.86
N LYS A 151 15.40 5.34 9.67
CA LYS A 151 15.40 4.64 8.39
C LYS A 151 14.41 3.50 8.41
N PHE A 152 13.86 3.14 7.25
CA PHE A 152 12.91 2.03 7.18
C PHE A 152 13.58 0.67 7.50
N GLU A 153 14.88 0.53 7.23
CA GLU A 153 15.64 -0.69 7.55
C GLU A 153 15.61 -0.98 9.05
N PHE A 154 15.66 0.04 9.89
CA PHE A 154 15.58 -0.13 11.35
C PHE A 154 14.19 -0.59 11.80
N ALA A 155 13.14 -0.18 11.11
CA ALA A 155 11.79 -0.71 11.37
C ALA A 155 11.70 -2.20 11.02
N PHE A 156 12.38 -2.67 9.97
CA PHE A 156 12.47 -4.10 9.67
C PHE A 156 13.30 -4.85 10.70
N ASN A 157 14.47 -4.33 11.09
CA ASN A 157 15.28 -4.94 12.15
C ASN A 157 14.46 -5.11 13.44
N TYR A 158 13.72 -4.06 13.83
CA TYR A 158 12.80 -4.15 14.97
C TYR A 158 11.77 -5.28 14.81
N LEU A 159 11.20 -5.49 13.62
CA LEU A 159 10.27 -6.58 13.37
C LEU A 159 10.93 -7.96 13.43
N PHE A 160 12.18 -8.09 12.95
CA PHE A 160 12.94 -9.35 13.00
C PHE A 160 13.36 -9.72 14.42
N GLU A 161 13.58 -8.75 15.29
CA GLU A 161 13.90 -8.95 16.70
C GLU A 161 12.70 -9.37 17.56
N GLN A 162 11.47 -9.26 17.05
CA GLN A 162 10.30 -9.73 17.77
C GLN A 162 10.36 -11.24 18.00
N LYS A 163 9.99 -11.71 19.21
CA LYS A 163 9.97 -13.15 19.55
C LYS A 163 9.16 -13.99 18.57
N LYS A 164 8.14 -13.40 17.97
CA LYS A 164 7.29 -14.04 16.93
C LYS A 164 7.00 -13.04 15.83
N TRP A 165 7.13 -13.50 14.58
CA TRP A 165 6.72 -12.72 13.41
C TRP A 165 5.23 -12.37 13.49
N PRO A 166 4.81 -11.16 13.03
CA PRO A 166 3.41 -10.75 13.03
C PRO A 166 2.47 -11.77 12.39
N HIS A 167 1.27 -11.94 12.96
CA HIS A 167 0.26 -12.88 12.45
C HIS A 167 -0.30 -12.47 11.07
N CYS A 168 -0.40 -11.17 10.84
CA CYS A 168 -0.69 -10.59 9.53
C CYS A 168 0.63 -10.09 8.94
N HIS A 169 0.76 -10.11 7.61
CA HIS A 169 1.95 -9.55 6.97
C HIS A 169 2.10 -8.07 7.35
N PRO A 170 3.29 -7.63 7.75
CA PRO A 170 3.57 -6.20 7.89
C PRO A 170 3.28 -5.48 6.57
N VAL A 171 2.80 -4.24 6.66
CA VAL A 171 2.42 -3.43 5.50
C VAL A 171 3.30 -2.21 5.40
N LEU A 172 4.05 -2.08 4.32
CA LEU A 172 4.83 -0.88 4.01
C LEU A 172 4.04 -0.01 3.05
N THR A 173 3.77 1.25 3.45
CA THR A 173 2.90 2.15 2.70
C THR A 173 3.14 3.64 3.02
N GLY A 174 2.35 4.53 2.44
CA GLY A 174 2.35 5.98 2.71
C GLY A 174 3.07 6.82 1.66
N SER A 175 3.93 6.19 0.83
CA SER A 175 4.64 6.90 -0.23
C SER A 175 5.12 5.97 -1.33
N ILE A 176 4.97 6.39 -2.58
CA ILE A 176 5.56 5.68 -3.72
C ILE A 176 7.10 5.67 -3.65
N PHE A 177 7.73 6.73 -3.13
CA PHE A 177 9.19 6.79 -3.00
C PHE A 177 9.69 5.79 -1.95
N LEU A 178 8.98 5.64 -0.83
CA LEU A 178 9.32 4.67 0.19
C LEU A 178 9.19 3.23 -0.33
N VAL A 179 8.08 2.93 -1.02
CA VAL A 179 7.85 1.61 -1.61
C VAL A 179 8.91 1.29 -2.66
N ALA A 180 9.22 2.24 -3.55
CA ALA A 180 10.23 2.04 -4.58
C ALA A 180 11.63 1.80 -3.99
N GLU A 181 12.00 2.52 -2.92
CA GLU A 181 13.27 2.33 -2.24
C GLU A 181 13.34 0.96 -1.56
N PHE A 182 12.26 0.56 -0.88
CA PHE A 182 12.20 -0.77 -0.27
C PHE A 182 12.29 -1.90 -1.31
N ILE A 183 11.62 -1.79 -2.46
CA ILE A 183 11.71 -2.81 -3.53
C ILE A 183 13.15 -2.95 -4.01
N LYS A 184 13.84 -1.84 -4.25
CA LYS A 184 15.27 -1.85 -4.63
C LYS A 184 16.14 -2.49 -3.55
N PHE A 185 15.89 -2.13 -2.29
CA PHE A 185 16.63 -2.66 -1.16
C PHE A 185 16.43 -4.17 -1.01
N ALA A 186 15.19 -4.66 -1.11
CA ALA A 186 14.87 -6.08 -1.00
C ALA A 186 15.53 -6.90 -2.12
N ASN A 187 15.48 -6.42 -3.37
CA ASN A 187 16.09 -7.09 -4.52
C ASN A 187 17.63 -7.17 -4.41
N ASN A 188 18.28 -6.21 -3.75
CA ASN A 188 19.74 -6.21 -3.55
C ASN A 188 20.19 -7.15 -2.41
N GLN A 189 19.27 -7.72 -1.62
CA GLN A 189 19.57 -8.65 -0.54
C GLN A 189 19.34 -10.12 -0.94
N GLU A 190 18.84 -10.38 -2.14
CA GLU A 190 18.60 -11.73 -2.67
C GLU A 190 19.86 -12.35 -3.35
N TYR A 191 21.03 -11.69 -3.25
CA TYR A 191 22.32 -12.17 -3.81
C TYR A 191 23.33 -12.48 -2.72
#